data_94dd8c6ad798852e817fcd8068d21fbe
#
_entry.id   94dd8c6ad798852e817fcd8068d21fbe
#
_cell.length_a   1.000
_cell.length_b   1.000
_cell.length_c   1.000
_cell.angle_alpha   90.00
_cell.angle_beta   90.00
_cell.angle_gamma   90.00
#
_symmetry.space_group_name_H-M   'P 1'
#
loop_
_entity.id
_entity.type
_entity.pdbx_description
1 polymer ?
#
loop_
_entity_poly.entity_id
_entity_poly.type
_entity_poly.pdbx_seq_one_letter_code
_entity_poly.pdbx_strand_id
1 'polypeptide(L)'
;VARQIEERRRVRLNRQRVLQAAVSLADEAGIDELSMRRLGQELGVVPMALYKHVANKDELLDGMVEEIISEIDPAVIAPEAGGEDWKNAVRLRVLSARAVLQRHRWARQVLESRTNQIPAVLGYMDSFIAMFLAGGFSVDLTHHVMHAMGSRIWGFTQELFDDSAGPGGGTGGEMSPEAQAAVFEEMAARYPNILQVATAASHDEGSVVGHGCDDQFEFEFALDLLLDGFERLHRQGWASRQAKKAQAKGS
;
A
#
# COMPACT_ATOMS: atom_id res chain seq x y z
N VAL A 1 32.78 -8.98 20.49
CA VAL A 1 32.51 -7.93 19.48
C VAL A 1 33.34 -8.17 18.22
N ALA A 2 34.67 -8.32 18.28
CA ALA A 2 35.53 -8.53 17.11
C ALA A 2 35.19 -9.83 16.34
N ARG A 3 34.83 -10.93 17.03
CA ARG A 3 34.43 -12.21 16.40
C ARG A 3 33.10 -12.13 15.64
N GLN A 4 32.13 -11.35 16.13
CA GLN A 4 30.84 -11.12 15.46
C GLN A 4 30.99 -10.22 14.21
N ILE A 5 31.96 -9.28 14.25
CA ILE A 5 32.28 -8.44 13.07
C ILE A 5 32.97 -9.29 11.99
N GLU A 6 33.81 -10.24 12.39
CA GLU A 6 34.52 -11.14 11.48
C GLU A 6 33.62 -12.22 10.85
N GLU A 7 32.58 -12.68 11.56
CA GLU A 7 31.55 -13.60 11.02
C GLU A 7 30.64 -12.89 9.99
N ARG A 8 30.25 -11.63 10.21
CA ARG A 8 29.52 -10.81 9.21
C ARG A 8 30.33 -10.59 7.93
N ARG A 9 31.66 -10.57 8.01
CA ARG A 9 32.58 -10.39 6.88
C ARG A 9 32.72 -11.64 6.00
N ARG A 10 32.30 -12.83 6.47
CA ARG A 10 32.43 -14.11 5.75
C ARG A 10 31.21 -14.53 4.93
N VAL A 11 30.08 -13.87 5.06
CA VAL A 11 28.90 -14.21 4.22
C VAL A 11 29.13 -13.70 2.81
N ARG A 12 29.22 -14.62 1.85
CA ARG A 12 29.43 -14.31 0.43
C ARG A 12 28.35 -13.36 -0.07
N LEU A 13 28.76 -12.28 -0.76
CA LEU A 13 27.83 -11.36 -1.44
C LEU A 13 27.07 -12.13 -2.53
N ASN A 14 25.75 -11.99 -2.54
CA ASN A 14 24.86 -12.52 -3.56
C ASN A 14 23.75 -11.49 -3.86
N ARG A 15 22.93 -11.71 -4.90
CA ARG A 15 21.86 -10.81 -5.31
C ARG A 15 20.88 -10.57 -4.16
N GLN A 16 20.40 -11.61 -3.52
CA GLN A 16 19.41 -11.50 -2.44
C GLN A 16 19.91 -10.64 -1.28
N ARG A 17 21.15 -10.83 -0.85
CA ARG A 17 21.75 -10.00 0.21
C ARG A 17 21.90 -8.54 -0.19
N VAL A 18 22.20 -8.26 -1.47
CA VAL A 18 22.25 -6.90 -2.00
C VAL A 18 20.86 -6.26 -1.95
N LEU A 19 19.82 -6.97 -2.39
CA LEU A 19 18.44 -6.50 -2.38
C LEU A 19 17.92 -6.27 -0.95
N GLN A 20 18.11 -7.21 -0.05
CA GLN A 20 17.70 -7.08 1.36
C GLN A 20 18.38 -5.89 2.05
N ALA A 21 19.67 -5.69 1.82
CA ALA A 21 20.37 -4.53 2.38
C ALA A 21 19.85 -3.21 1.76
N ALA A 22 19.49 -3.21 0.49
CA ALA A 22 18.90 -2.05 -0.17
C ALA A 22 17.49 -1.73 0.37
N VAL A 23 16.66 -2.75 0.59
CA VAL A 23 15.34 -2.62 1.24
C VAL A 23 15.51 -2.03 2.64
N SER A 24 16.36 -2.62 3.49
CA SER A 24 16.61 -2.12 4.85
C SER A 24 17.09 -0.67 4.85
N LEU A 25 18.01 -0.32 3.95
CA LEU A 25 18.52 1.04 3.84
C LEU A 25 17.43 2.05 3.41
N ALA A 26 16.55 1.63 2.49
CA ALA A 26 15.43 2.46 2.05
C ALA A 26 14.37 2.62 3.15
N ASP A 27 14.13 1.59 3.97
CA ASP A 27 13.22 1.64 5.11
C ASP A 27 13.72 2.60 6.20
N GLU A 28 15.03 2.59 6.46
CA GLU A 28 15.65 3.40 7.52
C GLU A 28 15.86 4.87 7.10
N ALA A 29 16.27 5.11 5.86
CA ALA A 29 16.73 6.42 5.42
C ALA A 29 15.93 7.04 4.28
N GLY A 30 14.99 6.31 3.70
CA GLY A 30 14.24 6.71 2.51
C GLY A 30 14.95 6.35 1.19
N ILE A 31 14.15 6.26 0.13
CA ILE A 31 14.62 5.82 -1.19
C ILE A 31 15.58 6.82 -1.85
N ASP A 32 15.47 8.11 -1.53
CA ASP A 32 16.30 9.17 -2.10
C ASP A 32 17.75 9.05 -1.62
N GLU A 33 17.95 8.51 -0.42
CA GLU A 33 19.26 8.25 0.16
C GLU A 33 19.93 6.98 -0.39
N LEU A 34 19.20 6.14 -1.14
CA LEU A 34 19.72 4.91 -1.70
C LEU A 34 20.64 5.21 -2.88
N SER A 35 21.93 4.86 -2.73
CA SER A 35 22.93 4.92 -3.78
C SER A 35 23.82 3.69 -3.74
N MET A 36 24.41 3.31 -4.89
CA MET A 36 25.36 2.18 -4.97
C MET A 36 26.57 2.38 -4.04
N ARG A 37 26.97 3.63 -3.80
CA ARG A 37 28.06 3.96 -2.88
C ARG A 37 27.66 3.68 -1.43
N ARG A 38 26.47 4.15 -1.00
CA ARG A 38 25.98 3.96 0.38
C ARG A 38 25.68 2.48 0.65
N LEU A 39 25.06 1.81 -0.31
CA LEU A 39 24.82 0.37 -0.22
C LEU A 39 26.12 -0.45 -0.14
N GLY A 40 27.17 -0.03 -0.88
CA GLY A 40 28.50 -0.64 -0.77
C GLY A 40 29.13 -0.44 0.62
N GLN A 41 28.96 0.75 1.22
CA GLN A 41 29.41 1.03 2.58
C GLN A 41 28.70 0.16 3.60
N GLU A 42 27.36 0.03 3.49
CA GLU A 42 26.55 -0.81 4.37
C GLU A 42 26.98 -2.28 4.32
N LEU A 43 27.25 -2.79 3.13
CA LEU A 43 27.67 -4.17 2.92
C LEU A 43 29.17 -4.42 3.14
N GLY A 44 29.96 -3.34 3.37
CA GLY A 44 31.40 -3.43 3.55
C GLY A 44 32.16 -3.84 2.26
N VAL A 45 31.65 -3.46 1.10
CA VAL A 45 32.22 -3.77 -0.21
C VAL A 45 32.43 -2.52 -1.08
N VAL A 46 33.30 -2.59 -2.06
CA VAL A 46 33.40 -1.53 -3.06
C VAL A 46 32.18 -1.53 -3.97
N PRO A 47 31.65 -0.36 -4.42
CA PRO A 47 30.46 -0.29 -5.26
C PRO A 47 30.49 -1.17 -6.50
N MET A 48 31.67 -1.33 -7.13
CA MET A 48 31.85 -2.20 -8.29
C MET A 48 31.54 -3.68 -8.03
N ALA A 49 31.61 -4.13 -6.77
CA ALA A 49 31.22 -5.50 -6.43
C ALA A 49 29.72 -5.72 -6.53
N LEU A 50 28.91 -4.69 -6.31
CA LEU A 50 27.45 -4.74 -6.40
C LEU A 50 26.97 -4.94 -7.83
N TYR A 51 27.67 -4.34 -8.81
CA TYR A 51 27.33 -4.45 -10.24
C TYR A 51 27.49 -5.86 -10.82
N LYS A 52 28.10 -6.79 -10.06
CA LYS A 52 28.10 -8.23 -10.38
C LYS A 52 26.76 -8.92 -10.07
N HIS A 53 25.91 -8.26 -9.30
CA HIS A 53 24.64 -8.81 -8.78
C HIS A 53 23.42 -8.04 -9.29
N VAL A 54 23.58 -6.75 -9.60
CA VAL A 54 22.55 -5.88 -10.19
C VAL A 54 23.25 -4.98 -11.21
N ALA A 55 22.78 -4.97 -12.45
CA ALA A 55 23.48 -4.29 -13.54
C ALA A 55 23.43 -2.74 -13.41
N ASN A 56 22.39 -2.20 -12.78
CA ASN A 56 22.19 -0.77 -12.62
C ASN A 56 21.22 -0.48 -11.45
N LYS A 57 20.95 0.82 -11.19
CA LYS A 57 20.01 1.24 -10.14
C LYS A 57 18.57 0.79 -10.44
N ASP A 58 18.18 0.73 -11.70
CA ASP A 58 16.83 0.32 -12.09
C ASP A 58 16.58 -1.16 -11.77
N GLU A 59 17.53 -2.04 -12.11
CA GLU A 59 17.45 -3.45 -11.74
C GLU A 59 17.49 -3.66 -10.21
N LEU A 60 18.23 -2.83 -9.49
CA LEU A 60 18.21 -2.84 -8.02
C LEU A 60 16.82 -2.52 -7.51
N LEU A 61 16.19 -1.43 -8.00
CA LEU A 61 14.85 -1.01 -7.58
C LEU A 61 13.77 -2.04 -7.94
N ASP A 62 13.86 -2.62 -9.15
CA ASP A 62 12.94 -3.69 -9.56
C ASP A 62 13.08 -4.92 -8.66
N GLY A 63 14.32 -5.31 -8.32
CA GLY A 63 14.58 -6.40 -7.39
C GLY A 63 14.11 -6.13 -5.95
N MET A 64 14.21 -4.88 -5.47
CA MET A 64 13.65 -4.50 -4.17
C MET A 64 12.12 -4.65 -4.16
N VAL A 65 11.43 -4.29 -5.25
CA VAL A 65 9.99 -4.53 -5.40
C VAL A 65 9.67 -6.02 -5.41
N GLU A 66 10.48 -6.86 -6.08
CA GLU A 66 10.33 -8.32 -6.04
C GLU A 66 10.42 -8.86 -4.61
N GLU A 67 11.40 -8.40 -3.81
CA GLU A 67 11.57 -8.81 -2.40
C GLU A 67 10.32 -8.48 -1.58
N ILE A 68 9.82 -7.23 -1.63
CA ILE A 68 8.66 -6.85 -0.82
C ILE A 68 7.35 -7.51 -1.27
N ILE A 69 7.18 -7.80 -2.57
CA ILE A 69 6.03 -8.58 -3.05
C ILE A 69 6.07 -10.01 -2.49
N SER A 70 7.27 -10.60 -2.34
CA SER A 70 7.42 -11.92 -1.76
C SER A 70 7.07 -12.00 -0.26
N GLU A 71 7.00 -10.86 0.42
CA GLU A 71 6.55 -10.75 1.82
C GLU A 71 5.03 -10.79 1.97
N ILE A 72 4.27 -10.55 0.89
CA ILE A 72 2.81 -10.70 0.90
C ILE A 72 2.50 -12.18 1.10
N ASP A 73 1.76 -12.49 2.16
CA ASP A 73 1.54 -13.85 2.64
C ASP A 73 1.12 -14.83 1.51
N PRO A 74 1.93 -15.87 1.22
CA PRO A 74 1.63 -16.85 0.19
C PRO A 74 0.37 -17.68 0.48
N ALA A 75 0.01 -17.89 1.75
CA ALA A 75 -1.20 -18.62 2.13
C ALA A 75 -2.49 -17.93 1.63
N VAL A 76 -2.41 -16.60 1.44
CA VAL A 76 -3.50 -15.80 0.84
C VAL A 76 -3.44 -15.83 -0.70
N ILE A 77 -2.37 -16.37 -1.29
CA ILE A 77 -2.14 -16.38 -2.75
C ILE A 77 -2.70 -17.63 -3.42
N ALA A 78 -3.09 -18.67 -2.66
CA ALA A 78 -3.56 -19.92 -3.23
C ALA A 78 -4.82 -19.68 -4.10
N PRO A 79 -4.79 -19.99 -5.42
CA PRO A 79 -5.93 -19.80 -6.31
C PRO A 79 -7.15 -20.62 -5.87
N GLU A 80 -6.93 -21.65 -5.08
CA GLU A 80 -7.95 -22.54 -4.54
C GLU A 80 -8.80 -21.86 -3.44
N ALA A 81 -8.31 -20.79 -2.84
CA ALA A 81 -9.05 -20.00 -1.85
C ALA A 81 -10.15 -19.10 -2.47
N GLY A 82 -10.24 -19.05 -3.81
CA GLY A 82 -11.20 -18.19 -4.49
C GLY A 82 -12.62 -18.74 -4.64
N GLY A 83 -12.90 -19.98 -4.27
CA GLY A 83 -14.23 -20.60 -4.44
C GLY A 83 -15.37 -19.80 -3.78
N GLU A 84 -16.17 -20.44 -2.96
CA GLU A 84 -17.29 -19.78 -2.24
C GLU A 84 -16.84 -18.68 -1.26
N ASP A 85 -15.57 -18.71 -0.80
CA ASP A 85 -14.99 -17.74 0.15
C ASP A 85 -14.06 -16.71 -0.53
N TRP A 86 -14.25 -16.40 -1.81
CA TRP A 86 -13.44 -15.42 -2.55
C TRP A 86 -13.30 -14.07 -1.84
N LYS A 87 -14.37 -13.63 -1.19
CA LYS A 87 -14.46 -12.33 -0.54
C LYS A 87 -13.48 -12.20 0.61
N ASN A 88 -13.46 -13.19 1.50
CA ASN A 88 -12.51 -13.24 2.61
C ASN A 88 -11.07 -13.39 2.10
N ALA A 89 -10.84 -14.25 1.10
CA ALA A 89 -9.53 -14.43 0.50
C ALA A 89 -8.99 -13.13 -0.11
N VAL A 90 -9.81 -12.40 -0.87
CA VAL A 90 -9.46 -11.08 -1.43
C VAL A 90 -9.18 -10.07 -0.31
N ARG A 91 -10.05 -10.04 0.72
CA ARG A 91 -9.87 -9.15 1.87
C ARG A 91 -8.53 -9.36 2.56
N LEU A 92 -8.20 -10.59 2.92
CA LEU A 92 -6.95 -10.94 3.57
C LEU A 92 -5.73 -10.58 2.71
N ARG A 93 -5.81 -10.83 1.41
CA ARG A 93 -4.74 -10.48 0.49
C ARG A 93 -4.49 -8.98 0.39
N VAL A 94 -5.54 -8.18 0.33
CA VAL A 94 -5.45 -6.72 0.31
C VAL A 94 -4.85 -6.20 1.61
N LEU A 95 -5.27 -6.72 2.76
CA LEU A 95 -4.73 -6.33 4.07
C LEU A 95 -3.25 -6.73 4.21
N SER A 96 -2.87 -7.92 3.73
CA SER A 96 -1.45 -8.34 3.71
C SER A 96 -0.61 -7.42 2.82
N ALA A 97 -1.08 -7.08 1.62
CA ALA A 97 -0.39 -6.15 0.74
C ALA A 97 -0.27 -4.74 1.36
N ARG A 98 -1.34 -4.25 2.01
CA ARG A 98 -1.31 -2.97 2.74
C ARG A 98 -0.25 -2.99 3.84
N ALA A 99 -0.19 -4.04 4.66
CA ALA A 99 0.80 -4.14 5.73
C ALA A 99 2.24 -4.10 5.21
N VAL A 100 2.51 -4.73 4.05
CA VAL A 100 3.80 -4.67 3.38
C VAL A 100 4.10 -3.24 2.91
N LEU A 101 3.15 -2.57 2.25
CA LEU A 101 3.33 -1.19 1.75
C LEU A 101 3.48 -0.15 2.88
N GLN A 102 2.82 -0.36 4.02
CA GLN A 102 3.00 0.50 5.20
C GLN A 102 4.39 0.35 5.83
N ARG A 103 4.96 -0.85 5.80
CA ARG A 103 6.31 -1.15 6.25
C ARG A 103 7.36 -0.54 5.32
N HIS A 104 7.13 -0.61 4.01
CA HIS A 104 8.03 -0.16 2.95
C HIS A 104 7.47 1.08 2.25
N ARG A 105 7.41 2.22 2.95
CA ARG A 105 6.77 3.46 2.46
C ARG A 105 7.36 3.98 1.14
N TRP A 106 8.63 3.69 0.87
CA TRP A 106 9.33 4.03 -0.37
C TRP A 106 8.79 3.28 -1.60
N ALA A 107 8.13 2.12 -1.39
CA ALA A 107 7.70 1.25 -2.48
C ALA A 107 6.75 1.95 -3.45
N ARG A 108 5.85 2.82 -2.94
CA ARG A 108 4.95 3.61 -3.77
C ARG A 108 5.70 4.49 -4.75
N GLN A 109 6.68 5.27 -4.27
CA GLN A 109 7.48 6.17 -5.10
C GLN A 109 8.24 5.39 -6.19
N VAL A 110 8.78 4.22 -5.85
CA VAL A 110 9.45 3.36 -6.82
C VAL A 110 8.47 2.87 -7.87
N LEU A 111 7.33 2.31 -7.49
CA LEU A 111 6.32 1.79 -8.40
C LEU A 111 5.78 2.86 -9.36
N GLU A 112 5.50 4.08 -8.86
CA GLU A 112 5.04 5.22 -9.67
C GLU A 112 6.11 5.73 -10.65
N SER A 113 7.39 5.58 -10.32
CA SER A 113 8.52 5.99 -11.17
C SER A 113 8.82 5.03 -12.32
N ARG A 114 8.26 3.81 -12.30
CA ARG A 114 8.59 2.79 -13.30
C ARG A 114 7.80 2.98 -14.59
N THR A 115 8.51 3.03 -15.70
CA THR A 115 7.92 3.02 -17.04
C THR A 115 7.74 1.61 -17.60
N ASN A 116 8.52 0.65 -17.10
CA ASN A 116 8.45 -0.75 -17.48
C ASN A 116 7.66 -1.54 -16.42
N GLN A 117 6.94 -2.57 -16.88
CA GLN A 117 6.20 -3.46 -15.99
C GLN A 117 7.18 -4.42 -15.31
N ILE A 118 7.15 -4.45 -13.97
CA ILE A 118 7.95 -5.38 -13.16
C ILE A 118 7.24 -6.74 -13.16
N PRO A 119 7.93 -7.85 -13.55
CA PRO A 119 7.31 -9.18 -13.63
C PRO A 119 6.62 -9.63 -12.34
N ALA A 120 7.20 -9.34 -11.18
CA ALA A 120 6.60 -9.68 -9.88
C ALA A 120 5.27 -8.95 -9.65
N VAL A 121 5.17 -7.67 -10.05
CA VAL A 121 3.91 -6.91 -9.99
C VAL A 121 2.85 -7.51 -10.90
N LEU A 122 3.24 -7.89 -12.13
CA LEU A 122 2.32 -8.57 -13.07
C LEU A 122 1.84 -9.91 -12.51
N GLY A 123 2.74 -10.72 -11.95
CA GLY A 123 2.38 -11.99 -11.31
C GLY A 123 1.43 -11.79 -10.13
N TYR A 124 1.66 -10.76 -9.31
CA TYR A 124 0.74 -10.38 -8.23
C TYR A 124 -0.64 -10.00 -8.77
N MET A 125 -0.70 -9.16 -9.80
CA MET A 125 -1.98 -8.74 -10.42
C MET A 125 -2.71 -9.92 -11.06
N ASP A 126 -2.00 -10.78 -11.80
CA ASP A 126 -2.59 -11.96 -12.45
C ASP A 126 -3.22 -12.91 -11.43
N SER A 127 -2.49 -13.22 -10.35
CA SER A 127 -3.01 -14.05 -9.26
C SER A 127 -4.19 -13.40 -8.52
N PHE A 128 -4.22 -12.08 -8.40
CA PHE A 128 -5.33 -11.34 -7.81
C PHE A 128 -6.59 -11.40 -8.71
N ILE A 129 -6.42 -11.24 -10.03
CA ILE A 129 -7.48 -11.44 -11.03
C ILE A 129 -8.04 -12.87 -10.94
N ALA A 130 -7.15 -13.88 -10.83
CA ALA A 130 -7.54 -15.28 -10.75
C ALA A 130 -8.48 -15.57 -9.57
N MET A 131 -8.35 -14.87 -8.44
CA MET A 131 -9.24 -15.02 -7.28
C MET A 131 -10.69 -14.63 -7.62
N PHE A 132 -10.93 -13.55 -8.36
CA PHE A 132 -12.27 -13.14 -8.78
C PHE A 132 -12.84 -14.11 -9.82
N LEU A 133 -12.04 -14.52 -10.80
CA LEU A 133 -12.47 -15.46 -11.81
C LEU A 133 -12.84 -16.83 -11.20
N ALA A 134 -12.04 -17.33 -10.25
CA ALA A 134 -12.34 -18.54 -9.49
C ALA A 134 -13.60 -18.39 -8.62
N GLY A 135 -13.90 -17.18 -8.12
CA GLY A 135 -15.15 -16.83 -7.46
C GLY A 135 -16.36 -16.70 -8.40
N GLY A 136 -16.20 -17.01 -9.69
CA GLY A 136 -17.30 -16.98 -10.68
C GLY A 136 -17.60 -15.61 -11.28
N PHE A 137 -16.78 -14.61 -11.06
CA PHE A 137 -16.95 -13.30 -11.68
C PHE A 137 -16.75 -13.36 -13.19
N SER A 138 -17.57 -12.64 -13.95
CA SER A 138 -17.32 -12.50 -15.39
C SER A 138 -16.05 -11.68 -15.63
N VAL A 139 -15.39 -11.91 -16.78
CA VAL A 139 -14.21 -11.14 -17.20
C VAL A 139 -14.50 -9.64 -17.25
N ASP A 140 -15.69 -9.27 -17.75
CA ASP A 140 -16.14 -7.88 -17.82
C ASP A 140 -16.25 -7.25 -16.42
N LEU A 141 -16.89 -7.92 -15.47
CA LEU A 141 -16.99 -7.41 -14.09
C LEU A 141 -15.62 -7.37 -13.41
N THR A 142 -14.80 -8.41 -13.59
CA THR A 142 -13.43 -8.46 -13.02
C THR A 142 -12.58 -7.28 -13.50
N HIS A 143 -12.66 -6.91 -14.78
CA HIS A 143 -11.97 -5.73 -15.30
C HIS A 143 -12.34 -4.46 -14.52
N HIS A 144 -13.62 -4.22 -14.28
CA HIS A 144 -14.09 -3.03 -13.54
C HIS A 144 -13.75 -3.09 -12.04
N VAL A 145 -13.80 -4.28 -11.45
CA VAL A 145 -13.36 -4.52 -10.06
C VAL A 145 -11.89 -4.17 -9.89
N MET A 146 -11.01 -4.59 -10.82
CA MET A 146 -9.59 -4.27 -10.77
C MET A 146 -9.33 -2.77 -10.79
N HIS A 147 -10.06 -2.01 -11.59
CA HIS A 147 -9.94 -0.54 -11.59
C HIS A 147 -10.39 0.08 -10.27
N ALA A 148 -11.52 -0.36 -9.71
CA ALA A 148 -12.02 0.12 -8.43
C ALA A 148 -11.05 -0.20 -7.28
N MET A 149 -10.52 -1.42 -7.25
CA MET A 149 -9.52 -1.83 -6.25
C MET A 149 -8.20 -1.09 -6.41
N GLY A 150 -7.72 -0.93 -7.63
CA GLY A 150 -6.49 -0.18 -7.92
C GLY A 150 -6.56 1.25 -7.40
N SER A 151 -7.65 1.95 -7.67
CA SER A 151 -7.88 3.31 -7.16
C SER A 151 -7.88 3.36 -5.63
N ARG A 152 -8.41 2.34 -4.96
CA ARG A 152 -8.44 2.27 -3.50
C ARG A 152 -7.06 1.94 -2.90
N ILE A 153 -6.36 0.96 -3.44
CA ILE A 153 -5.05 0.54 -2.92
C ILE A 153 -4.00 1.66 -3.11
N TRP A 154 -4.03 2.36 -4.25
CA TRP A 154 -3.02 3.36 -4.60
C TRP A 154 -3.42 4.80 -4.27
N GLY A 155 -4.74 5.12 -4.26
CA GLY A 155 -5.25 6.49 -4.14
C GLY A 155 -5.51 6.98 -2.71
N PHE A 156 -5.68 6.08 -1.75
CA PHE A 156 -6.10 6.41 -0.39
C PHE A 156 -4.95 6.53 0.62
N THR A 157 -3.79 6.91 0.16
CA THR A 157 -2.69 7.29 1.06
C THR A 157 -2.64 8.79 1.32
N GLN A 158 -3.54 9.56 0.71
CA GLN A 158 -3.78 10.96 1.04
C GLN A 158 -5.16 11.04 1.69
N GLU A 159 -5.21 10.94 3.00
CA GLU A 159 -6.39 11.39 3.73
C GLU A 159 -6.52 12.89 3.58
N LEU A 160 -7.76 13.37 3.39
CA LEU A 160 -8.10 14.81 3.35
C LEU A 160 -7.67 15.55 4.63
N PHE A 161 -7.26 14.80 5.65
CA PHE A 161 -6.78 15.25 6.94
C PHE A 161 -5.51 14.50 7.30
N ASP A 162 -4.42 14.75 6.55
CA ASP A 162 -3.08 14.36 6.98
C ASP A 162 -2.78 15.12 8.27
N ASP A 163 -2.65 14.41 9.40
CA ASP A 163 -2.34 15.00 10.72
C ASP A 163 -1.06 15.84 10.72
N SER A 164 -0.17 15.64 9.72
CA SER A 164 1.00 16.49 9.51
C SER A 164 0.65 17.86 8.90
N ALA A 165 -0.54 18.04 8.35
CA ALA A 165 -1.02 19.26 7.68
C ALA A 165 -2.17 19.98 8.44
N GLY A 166 -2.50 19.57 9.66
CA GLY A 166 -3.46 20.27 10.51
C GLY A 166 -3.06 21.74 10.73
N PRO A 167 -3.99 22.63 11.12
CA PRO A 167 -3.70 24.06 11.35
C PRO A 167 -2.60 24.33 12.39
N GLY A 168 -1.95 23.28 12.91
CA GLY A 168 -0.78 23.29 13.79
C GLY A 168 0.42 22.52 13.26
N GLY A 169 0.43 22.02 12.03
CA GLY A 169 1.54 21.26 11.39
C GLY A 169 2.77 22.09 11.00
N GLY A 170 2.88 23.30 11.49
CA GLY A 170 4.09 24.11 11.49
C GLY A 170 4.66 24.18 12.92
N THR A 171 5.81 23.53 13.14
CA THR A 171 6.69 23.72 14.31
C THR A 171 5.97 23.88 15.66
N GLY A 172 5.66 22.76 16.27
CA GLY A 172 5.41 22.46 17.69
C GLY A 172 5.33 23.58 18.73
N GLY A 173 4.32 24.43 18.67
CA GLY A 173 3.91 25.24 19.78
C GLY A 173 2.56 24.72 20.27
N GLU A 174 2.48 24.19 21.48
CA GLU A 174 1.21 23.89 22.13
C GLU A 174 0.35 25.17 22.12
N MET A 175 -0.80 25.13 21.43
CA MET A 175 -1.76 26.24 21.49
C MET A 175 -2.29 26.36 22.91
N SER A 176 -2.43 27.61 23.39
CA SER A 176 -3.05 27.83 24.71
C SER A 176 -4.50 27.32 24.70
N PRO A 177 -5.04 26.90 25.87
CA PRO A 177 -6.43 26.45 25.98
C PRO A 177 -7.44 27.48 25.44
N GLU A 178 -7.15 28.79 25.61
CA GLU A 178 -8.01 29.86 25.09
C GLU A 178 -7.97 29.92 23.55
N ALA A 179 -6.79 29.71 22.94
CA ALA A 179 -6.66 29.68 21.48
C ALA A 179 -7.37 28.46 20.89
N GLN A 180 -7.28 27.31 21.57
CA GLN A 180 -8.02 26.10 21.16
C GLN A 180 -9.55 26.31 21.22
N ALA A 181 -10.04 26.92 22.31
CA ALA A 181 -11.45 27.23 22.47
C ALA A 181 -11.97 28.20 21.38
N ALA A 182 -11.18 29.23 21.05
CA ALA A 182 -11.53 30.18 19.99
C ALA A 182 -11.60 29.51 18.61
N VAL A 183 -10.67 28.63 18.27
CA VAL A 183 -10.69 27.84 17.03
C VAL A 183 -11.93 26.94 17.01
N PHE A 184 -12.26 26.31 18.13
CA PHE A 184 -13.44 25.43 18.21
C PHE A 184 -14.74 26.23 18.02
N GLU A 185 -14.89 27.41 18.64
CA GLU A 185 -16.03 28.29 18.45
C GLU A 185 -16.18 28.78 17.00
N GLU A 186 -15.08 29.16 16.36
CA GLU A 186 -15.08 29.55 14.95
C GLU A 186 -15.47 28.38 14.03
N MET A 187 -14.94 27.18 14.28
CA MET A 187 -15.29 25.96 13.55
C MET A 187 -16.78 25.62 13.77
N ALA A 188 -17.28 25.72 14.98
CA ALA A 188 -18.68 25.46 15.29
C ALA A 188 -19.63 26.43 14.56
N ALA A 189 -19.25 27.71 14.50
CA ALA A 189 -20.05 28.73 13.84
C ALA A 189 -20.01 28.63 12.31
N ARG A 190 -18.85 28.29 11.75
CA ARG A 190 -18.61 28.36 10.29
C ARG A 190 -18.75 27.01 9.59
N TYR A 191 -18.43 25.92 10.29
CA TYR A 191 -18.41 24.57 9.73
C TYR A 191 -19.03 23.53 10.68
N PRO A 192 -20.30 23.70 11.09
CA PRO A 192 -20.94 22.86 12.11
C PRO A 192 -20.97 21.37 11.75
N ASN A 193 -21.15 21.04 10.47
CA ASN A 193 -21.20 19.65 10.03
C ASN A 193 -19.82 18.98 10.09
N ILE A 194 -18.75 19.72 9.76
CA ILE A 194 -17.37 19.19 9.87
C ILE A 194 -17.08 18.91 11.34
N LEU A 195 -17.36 19.86 12.23
CA LEU A 195 -17.14 19.71 13.65
C LEU A 195 -17.92 18.53 14.23
N GLN A 196 -19.20 18.38 13.85
CA GLN A 196 -20.04 17.28 14.29
C GLN A 196 -19.46 15.91 13.91
N VAL A 197 -18.99 15.78 12.66
CA VAL A 197 -18.38 14.50 12.19
C VAL A 197 -17.03 14.27 12.86
N ALA A 198 -16.18 15.28 12.94
CA ALA A 198 -14.86 15.16 13.56
C ALA A 198 -14.94 14.77 15.04
N THR A 199 -15.88 15.35 15.78
CA THR A 199 -16.08 15.02 17.21
C THR A 199 -16.74 13.66 17.44
N ALA A 200 -17.56 13.18 16.50
CA ALA A 200 -18.17 11.86 16.60
C ALA A 200 -17.20 10.70 16.34
N ALA A 201 -16.16 10.94 15.53
CA ALA A 201 -15.15 9.95 15.15
C ALA A 201 -13.92 9.93 16.09
N SER A 202 -13.77 10.91 17.00
CA SER A 202 -12.64 10.95 17.92
C SER A 202 -12.78 9.89 19.02
N HIS A 203 -11.93 8.87 18.97
CA HIS A 203 -11.91 7.78 19.96
C HIS A 203 -10.96 8.05 21.14
N ASP A 204 -10.39 9.24 21.26
CA ASP A 204 -9.48 9.58 22.36
C ASP A 204 -10.09 10.65 23.27
N GLU A 205 -10.27 10.30 24.55
CA GLU A 205 -10.93 11.16 25.56
C GLU A 205 -10.19 12.48 25.89
N GLY A 206 -9.03 12.72 25.30
CA GLY A 206 -8.19 13.89 25.56
C GLY A 206 -8.06 14.88 24.41
N SER A 207 -8.55 14.62 23.22
CA SER A 207 -8.33 15.47 22.05
C SER A 207 -9.62 16.16 21.58
N VAL A 208 -9.66 17.49 21.67
CA VAL A 208 -10.76 18.33 21.17
C VAL A 208 -10.68 18.56 19.66
N VAL A 209 -9.47 18.46 19.09
CA VAL A 209 -9.20 18.50 17.64
C VAL A 209 -7.85 17.86 17.43
N GLY A 210 -7.75 16.69 16.80
CA GLY A 210 -6.48 16.31 16.22
C GLY A 210 -5.75 15.10 16.76
N HIS A 211 -6.43 13.96 16.90
CA HIS A 211 -5.78 12.68 16.61
C HIS A 211 -6.63 12.04 15.52
N GLY A 212 -5.99 11.66 14.42
CA GLY A 212 -6.65 11.22 13.20
C GLY A 212 -7.58 10.05 13.39
N CYS A 213 -8.46 9.85 12.43
CA CYS A 213 -9.26 8.65 12.32
C CYS A 213 -8.36 7.42 12.39
N ASP A 214 -8.84 6.30 12.95
CA ASP A 214 -8.14 5.03 12.88
C ASP A 214 -8.00 4.62 11.40
N ASP A 215 -6.84 4.92 10.80
CA ASP A 215 -6.53 4.67 9.40
C ASP A 215 -6.73 3.19 9.02
N GLN A 216 -6.48 2.27 9.94
CA GLN A 216 -6.72 0.86 9.69
C GLN A 216 -8.21 0.56 9.64
N PHE A 217 -8.99 1.08 10.58
CA PHE A 217 -10.44 0.91 10.61
C PHE A 217 -11.10 1.52 9.36
N GLU A 218 -10.74 2.74 8.99
CA GLU A 218 -11.31 3.43 7.81
C GLU A 218 -10.95 2.71 6.51
N PHE A 219 -9.75 2.18 6.42
CA PHE A 219 -9.36 1.36 5.29
C PHE A 219 -10.18 0.07 5.20
N GLU A 220 -10.33 -0.65 6.31
CA GLU A 220 -11.09 -1.90 6.36
C GLU A 220 -12.58 -1.66 6.08
N PHE A 221 -13.16 -0.62 6.67
CA PHE A 221 -14.55 -0.21 6.42
C PHE A 221 -14.80 0.02 4.92
N ALA A 222 -13.96 0.79 4.27
CA ALA A 222 -14.13 1.07 2.85
C ALA A 222 -13.82 -0.14 1.96
N LEU A 223 -12.88 -1.00 2.34
CA LEU A 223 -12.62 -2.26 1.66
C LEU A 223 -13.86 -3.17 1.72
N ASP A 224 -14.46 -3.33 2.88
CA ASP A 224 -15.64 -4.15 3.09
C ASP A 224 -16.84 -3.63 2.29
N LEU A 225 -17.05 -2.30 2.22
CA LEU A 225 -18.07 -1.69 1.34
C LEU A 225 -17.85 -2.02 -0.14
N LEU A 226 -16.61 -1.99 -0.62
CA LEU A 226 -16.28 -2.35 -2.00
C LEU A 226 -16.58 -3.83 -2.26
N LEU A 227 -16.13 -4.72 -1.37
CA LEU A 227 -16.35 -6.15 -1.49
C LEU A 227 -17.84 -6.51 -1.47
N ASP A 228 -18.65 -5.88 -0.62
CA ASP A 228 -20.11 -6.03 -0.60
C ASP A 228 -20.74 -5.54 -1.90
N GLY A 229 -20.26 -4.41 -2.41
CA GLY A 229 -20.67 -3.89 -3.70
C GLY A 229 -20.38 -4.84 -4.86
N PHE A 230 -19.20 -5.43 -4.90
CA PHE A 230 -18.79 -6.39 -5.92
C PHE A 230 -19.62 -7.69 -5.84
N GLU A 231 -19.82 -8.22 -4.64
CA GLU A 231 -20.67 -9.38 -4.41
C GLU A 231 -22.08 -9.16 -4.92
N ARG A 232 -22.68 -8.02 -4.64
CA ARG A 232 -24.00 -7.65 -5.13
C ARG A 232 -24.05 -7.60 -6.66
N LEU A 233 -23.06 -6.96 -7.30
CA LEU A 233 -22.98 -6.89 -8.77
C LEU A 233 -22.81 -8.27 -9.39
N HIS A 234 -21.96 -9.11 -8.79
CA HIS A 234 -21.77 -10.49 -9.23
C HIS A 234 -23.06 -11.30 -9.15
N ARG A 235 -23.76 -11.28 -8.01
CA ARG A 235 -25.06 -11.99 -7.84
C ARG A 235 -26.16 -11.51 -8.79
N GLN A 236 -26.11 -10.23 -9.21
CA GLN A 236 -27.04 -9.65 -10.16
C GLN A 236 -26.69 -9.96 -11.62
N GLY A 237 -25.60 -10.67 -11.90
CA GLY A 237 -25.13 -10.90 -13.26
C GLY A 237 -24.84 -9.60 -14.01
N TRP A 238 -24.30 -8.60 -13.30
CA TRP A 238 -24.00 -7.28 -13.87
C TRP A 238 -23.06 -7.39 -15.07
N ALA A 239 -23.36 -6.61 -16.12
CA ALA A 239 -22.51 -6.46 -17.28
C ALA A 239 -22.44 -4.99 -17.71
N SER A 240 -21.29 -4.59 -18.25
CA SER A 240 -21.08 -3.24 -18.77
C SER A 240 -21.98 -2.95 -20.01
N ARG A 241 -22.13 -1.66 -20.35
CA ARG A 241 -22.87 -1.29 -21.55
C ARG A 241 -22.24 -1.85 -22.83
N GLN A 242 -20.92 -2.01 -22.86
CA GLN A 242 -20.19 -2.57 -24.00
C GLN A 242 -20.43 -4.07 -24.13
N ALA A 243 -20.36 -4.83 -23.02
CA ALA A 243 -20.65 -6.25 -22.99
C ALA A 243 -22.09 -6.55 -23.42
N LYS A 244 -23.08 -5.77 -22.93
CA LYS A 244 -24.49 -5.90 -23.37
C LYS A 244 -24.70 -5.64 -24.86
N LYS A 245 -23.99 -4.65 -25.43
CA LYS A 245 -24.05 -4.39 -26.88
C LYS A 245 -23.40 -5.49 -27.71
N ALA A 246 -22.33 -6.11 -27.21
CA ALA A 246 -21.68 -7.22 -27.90
C ALA A 246 -22.58 -8.47 -27.92
N GLN A 247 -23.22 -8.80 -26.79
CA GLN A 247 -24.20 -9.89 -26.71
C GLN A 247 -25.40 -9.70 -27.64
N ALA A 248 -25.95 -8.48 -27.72
CA ALA A 248 -27.07 -8.16 -28.58
C ALA A 248 -26.75 -8.19 -30.08
N LYS A 249 -25.48 -8.12 -30.49
CA LYS A 249 -25.03 -8.21 -31.89
C LYS A 249 -24.70 -9.67 -32.30
N GLY A 250 -24.51 -10.58 -31.34
CA GLY A 250 -24.15 -11.96 -31.57
C GLY A 250 -25.35 -12.93 -31.48
N SER A 251 -26.55 -12.43 -31.12
CA SER A 251 -27.83 -13.11 -31.11
C SER A 251 -28.63 -12.73 -32.35
#